data_48cc75cf8d2fae7d5371fc9d28cca475
#
_entry.id   48cc75cf8d2fae7d5371fc9d28cca475
#
_cell.length_a   1.000
_cell.length_b   1.000
_cell.length_c   1.000
_cell.angle_alpha   90.00
_cell.angle_beta   90.00
_cell.angle_gamma   90.00
#
_symmetry.space_group_name_H-M   'P 1'
#
loop_
_entity.id
_entity.type
_entity.pdbx_description
1 polymer ?
#
loop_
_entity_poly.entity_id
_entity_poly.type
_entity_poly.pdbx_seq_one_letter_code
_entity_poly.pdbx_strand_id
1 'polypeptide(L)'
;MFRPVTLIHFVASLLLTVGLAVEPAPAQSIDNAKLEAMAPRAIGPAGMSGRVTAIEAVVSNPDIVYAGTASGGLWKSTDGGTTWDPIFDEQPVHSIGSIAIDQDNPD
;
A
#
# COMPACT_ATOMS: atom_id res chain seq x y z
N MET A 1 -31.53 -65.92 -11.51
CA MET A 1 -31.47 -66.02 -10.04
C MET A 1 -30.29 -65.17 -9.58
N PHE A 2 -30.54 -63.88 -9.24
CA PHE A 2 -29.48 -62.94 -8.80
C PHE A 2 -29.08 -63.27 -7.38
N ARG A 3 -27.80 -63.47 -7.16
CA ARG A 3 -27.23 -63.76 -5.82
C ARG A 3 -27.30 -62.49 -4.96
N PRO A 4 -27.89 -62.54 -3.76
CA PRO A 4 -28.08 -61.37 -2.92
C PRO A 4 -26.78 -60.67 -2.52
N VAL A 5 -25.67 -61.34 -2.60
CA VAL A 5 -24.33 -60.81 -2.25
C VAL A 5 -23.89 -59.66 -3.19
N THR A 6 -24.30 -59.71 -4.50
CA THR A 6 -23.91 -58.69 -5.48
C THR A 6 -24.67 -57.36 -5.25
N LEU A 7 -25.90 -57.44 -4.77
CA LEU A 7 -26.71 -56.25 -4.48
C LEU A 7 -26.19 -55.46 -3.24
N ILE A 8 -25.69 -56.18 -2.24
CA ILE A 8 -25.15 -55.57 -1.02
C ILE A 8 -23.84 -54.77 -1.31
N HIS A 9 -22.97 -55.29 -2.20
CA HIS A 9 -21.77 -54.58 -2.58
C HIS A 9 -22.05 -53.32 -3.42
N PHE A 10 -23.10 -53.33 -4.24
CA PHE A 10 -23.50 -52.14 -5.03
C PHE A 10 -24.08 -51.05 -4.16
N VAL A 11 -24.88 -51.37 -3.16
CA VAL A 11 -25.45 -50.38 -2.21
C VAL A 11 -24.38 -49.83 -1.28
N ALA A 12 -23.44 -50.67 -0.80
CA ALA A 12 -22.31 -50.22 0.01
C ALA A 12 -21.36 -49.32 -0.76
N SER A 13 -21.10 -49.58 -2.04
CA SER A 13 -20.26 -48.73 -2.89
C SER A 13 -20.93 -47.38 -3.21
N LEU A 14 -22.24 -47.34 -3.37
CA LEU A 14 -23.01 -46.13 -3.62
C LEU A 14 -23.09 -45.24 -2.38
N LEU A 15 -23.15 -45.82 -1.19
CA LEU A 15 -23.15 -45.08 0.08
C LEU A 15 -21.78 -44.46 0.43
N LEU A 16 -20.69 -45.07 -0.03
CA LEU A 16 -19.33 -44.57 0.21
C LEU A 16 -19.00 -43.35 -0.66
N THR A 17 -19.63 -43.23 -1.84
CA THR A 17 -19.40 -42.07 -2.75
C THR A 17 -20.18 -40.81 -2.38
N VAL A 18 -21.22 -40.92 -1.56
CA VAL A 18 -22.02 -39.74 -1.11
C VAL A 18 -21.37 -38.98 0.04
N GLY A 19 -20.38 -39.58 0.72
CA GLY A 19 -19.74 -38.99 1.92
C GLY A 19 -18.60 -37.99 1.67
N LEU A 20 -18.21 -37.74 0.41
CA LEU A 20 -17.10 -36.82 0.07
C LEU A 20 -17.59 -35.55 -0.64
N ALA A 21 -18.71 -34.98 -0.18
CA ALA A 21 -19.03 -33.59 -0.51
C ALA A 21 -18.02 -32.71 0.23
N VAL A 22 -16.94 -32.33 -0.44
CA VAL A 22 -16.03 -31.28 0.03
C VAL A 22 -16.83 -29.97 -0.04
N GLU A 23 -17.32 -29.53 1.11
CA GLU A 23 -17.90 -28.21 1.25
C GLU A 23 -16.85 -27.17 0.85
N PRO A 24 -17.12 -26.27 -0.10
CA PRO A 24 -16.20 -25.17 -0.38
C PRO A 24 -16.03 -24.34 0.89
N ALA A 25 -14.82 -24.30 1.43
CA ALA A 25 -14.54 -23.41 2.55
C ALA A 25 -14.91 -21.97 2.16
N PRO A 26 -15.71 -21.25 2.96
CA PRO A 26 -16.03 -19.87 2.65
C PRO A 26 -14.73 -19.08 2.58
N ALA A 27 -14.52 -18.39 1.46
CA ALA A 27 -13.40 -17.47 1.34
C ALA A 27 -13.53 -16.40 2.44
N GLN A 28 -12.51 -16.27 3.27
CA GLN A 28 -12.48 -15.23 4.28
C GLN A 28 -12.49 -13.88 3.58
N SER A 29 -13.55 -13.10 3.79
CA SER A 29 -13.55 -11.71 3.36
C SER A 29 -12.60 -10.92 4.25
N ILE A 30 -11.62 -10.28 3.63
CA ILE A 30 -10.74 -9.35 4.34
C ILE A 30 -11.58 -8.11 4.69
N ASP A 31 -11.65 -7.80 5.98
CA ASP A 31 -12.28 -6.57 6.46
C ASP A 31 -11.38 -5.38 6.11
N ASN A 32 -11.82 -4.55 5.17
CA ASN A 32 -11.08 -3.38 4.73
C ASN A 32 -10.80 -2.39 5.87
N ALA A 33 -11.67 -2.32 6.88
CA ALA A 33 -11.46 -1.47 8.05
C ALA A 33 -10.22 -1.91 8.86
N LYS A 34 -9.86 -3.19 8.84
CA LYS A 34 -8.63 -3.69 9.45
C LYS A 34 -7.38 -3.35 8.63
N LEU A 35 -7.53 -3.20 7.32
CA LEU A 35 -6.44 -2.78 6.43
C LEU A 35 -6.16 -1.27 6.55
N GLU A 36 -7.17 -0.46 6.84
CA GLU A 36 -6.99 0.97 7.08
C GLU A 36 -6.06 1.26 8.28
N ALA A 37 -6.11 0.41 9.31
CA ALA A 37 -5.19 0.49 10.44
C ALA A 37 -3.73 0.15 10.09
N MET A 38 -3.49 -0.44 8.92
CA MET A 38 -2.18 -0.76 8.36
C MET A 38 -1.71 0.30 7.34
N ALA A 39 -2.34 1.49 7.33
CA ALA A 39 -1.93 2.55 6.42
C ALA A 39 -0.42 2.82 6.56
N PRO A 40 0.34 2.81 5.46
CA PRO A 40 1.76 3.06 5.51
C PRO A 40 2.00 4.50 6.01
N ARG A 41 2.93 4.66 6.93
CA ARG A 41 3.38 5.97 7.40
C ARG A 41 4.53 6.46 6.54
N ALA A 42 4.43 7.68 6.04
CA ALA A 42 5.56 8.33 5.41
C ALA A 42 6.67 8.56 6.44
N ILE A 43 7.89 8.17 6.12
CA ILE A 43 9.06 8.28 7.01
C ILE A 43 10.12 9.22 6.45
N GLY A 44 9.78 9.98 5.42
CA GLY A 44 10.68 10.88 4.72
C GLY A 44 11.26 10.28 3.44
N PRO A 45 12.08 11.05 2.72
CA PRO A 45 12.73 10.56 1.51
C PRO A 45 13.59 9.34 1.83
N ALA A 46 13.21 8.19 1.30
CA ALA A 46 14.01 6.98 1.49
C ALA A 46 15.33 7.10 0.70
N GLY A 47 16.44 6.70 1.31
CA GLY A 47 17.76 6.82 0.70
C GLY A 47 17.96 6.08 -0.62
N MET A 48 17.01 5.25 -1.02
CA MET A 48 16.99 4.53 -2.30
C MET A 48 15.93 5.04 -3.27
N SER A 49 15.10 6.02 -2.87
CA SER A 49 13.95 6.51 -3.66
C SER A 49 14.29 7.54 -4.71
N GLY A 50 15.52 7.65 -5.07
CA GLY A 50 16.00 8.63 -6.02
C GLY A 50 16.80 9.74 -5.35
N ARG A 51 17.56 10.46 -6.18
CA ARG A 51 18.38 11.58 -5.72
C ARG A 51 17.49 12.79 -5.44
N VAL A 52 17.88 13.61 -4.50
CA VAL A 52 17.35 14.96 -4.35
C VAL A 52 17.81 15.78 -5.57
N THR A 53 16.87 16.35 -6.28
CA THR A 53 17.10 17.12 -7.51
C THR A 53 17.04 18.62 -7.27
N ALA A 54 16.24 19.03 -6.26
CA ALA A 54 16.07 20.41 -5.87
C ALA A 54 15.88 20.51 -4.36
N ILE A 55 16.38 21.57 -3.76
CA ILE A 55 16.12 21.94 -2.37
C ILE A 55 15.95 23.44 -2.33
N GLU A 56 14.97 23.90 -1.59
CA GLU A 56 14.66 25.32 -1.42
C GLU A 56 14.15 25.58 -0.01
N ALA A 57 14.52 26.72 0.56
CA ALA A 57 14.09 27.12 1.89
C ALA A 57 13.39 28.48 1.85
N VAL A 58 12.45 28.70 2.77
CA VAL A 58 11.80 29.99 2.96
C VAL A 58 12.79 30.92 3.65
N VAL A 59 13.13 32.03 3.01
CA VAL A 59 14.14 32.99 3.53
C VAL A 59 13.71 33.62 4.86
N SER A 60 12.42 33.95 5.00
CA SER A 60 11.85 34.52 6.23
C SER A 60 11.72 33.53 7.37
N ASN A 61 11.70 32.23 7.08
CA ASN A 61 11.63 31.14 8.05
C ASN A 61 12.40 29.91 7.56
N PRO A 62 13.70 29.83 7.81
CA PRO A 62 14.56 28.76 7.27
C PRO A 62 14.26 27.36 7.86
N ASP A 63 13.38 27.24 8.84
CA ASP A 63 12.89 25.95 9.31
C ASP A 63 11.97 25.29 8.28
N ILE A 64 11.38 26.08 7.36
CA ILE A 64 10.58 25.58 6.25
C ILE A 64 11.48 25.29 5.05
N VAL A 65 11.60 24.01 4.72
CA VAL A 65 12.43 23.50 3.65
C VAL A 65 11.62 22.56 2.74
N TYR A 66 11.81 22.70 1.45
CA TYR A 66 11.22 21.81 0.45
C TYR A 66 12.33 21.01 -0.24
N ALA A 67 12.11 19.71 -0.41
CA ALA A 67 13.03 18.81 -1.11
C ALA A 67 12.28 18.08 -2.24
N GLY A 68 12.70 18.34 -3.48
CA GLY A 68 12.24 17.64 -4.66
C GLY A 68 13.13 16.46 -5.00
N THR A 69 12.54 15.36 -5.37
CA THR A 69 13.26 14.13 -5.69
C THR A 69 13.00 13.68 -7.12
N ALA A 70 13.92 12.90 -7.67
CA ALA A 70 13.81 12.41 -9.05
C ALA A 70 12.66 11.41 -9.24
N SER A 71 12.23 10.72 -8.19
CA SER A 71 11.18 9.68 -8.26
C SER A 71 10.38 9.49 -6.98
N GLY A 72 10.57 10.33 -5.97
CA GLY A 72 9.89 10.23 -4.67
C GLY A 72 9.02 11.45 -4.35
N GLY A 73 8.65 12.26 -5.33
CA GLY A 73 7.77 13.42 -5.15
C GLY A 73 8.44 14.61 -4.48
N LEU A 74 7.61 15.45 -3.86
CA LEU A 74 8.00 16.66 -3.15
C LEU A 74 7.75 16.49 -1.65
N TRP A 75 8.71 16.88 -0.85
CA TRP A 75 8.71 16.77 0.60
C TRP A 75 8.85 18.15 1.24
N LYS A 76 8.14 18.37 2.33
CA LYS A 76 8.21 19.59 3.12
C LYS A 76 8.68 19.26 4.53
N SER A 77 9.60 20.04 5.04
CA SER A 77 9.97 20.11 6.47
C SER A 77 9.53 21.43 7.04
N THR A 78 9.19 21.45 8.32
CA THR A 78 8.87 22.66 9.11
C THR A 78 9.75 22.79 10.35
N ASP A 79 10.80 21.98 10.44
CA ASP A 79 11.72 21.87 11.59
C ASP A 79 13.20 21.81 11.16
N GLY A 80 13.51 22.50 10.07
CA GLY A 80 14.90 22.60 9.59
C GLY A 80 15.42 21.28 8.99
N GLY A 81 14.55 20.40 8.51
CA GLY A 81 14.96 19.15 7.88
C GLY A 81 15.03 17.95 8.81
N THR A 82 14.57 18.08 10.05
CA THR A 82 14.56 16.97 11.02
C THR A 82 13.46 15.95 10.69
N THR A 83 12.26 16.45 10.37
CA THR A 83 11.14 15.62 9.89
C THR A 83 10.65 16.10 8.52
N TRP A 84 10.04 15.17 7.77
CA TRP A 84 9.62 15.42 6.40
C TRP A 84 8.25 14.84 6.13
N ASP A 85 7.36 15.66 5.57
CA ASP A 85 6.03 15.27 5.13
C ASP A 85 5.95 15.24 3.61
N PRO A 86 5.41 14.18 2.99
CA PRO A 86 5.16 14.16 1.56
C PRO A 86 3.97 15.06 1.24
N ILE A 87 4.15 15.98 0.30
CA ILE A 87 3.10 16.94 -0.08
C ILE A 87 2.66 16.78 -1.54
N PHE A 88 3.10 15.71 -2.21
CA PHE A 88 2.88 15.51 -3.64
C PHE A 88 2.34 14.13 -4.01
N ASP A 89 1.97 13.30 -3.02
CA ASP A 89 1.59 11.90 -3.20
C ASP A 89 0.31 11.70 -4.00
N GLU A 90 -0.59 12.68 -4.00
CA GLU A 90 -1.84 12.62 -4.77
C GLU A 90 -1.68 13.05 -6.24
N GLN A 91 -0.47 13.44 -6.65
CA GLN A 91 -0.23 13.86 -8.02
C GLN A 91 0.11 12.67 -8.94
N PRO A 92 -0.24 12.74 -10.22
CA PRO A 92 0.00 11.61 -11.15
C PRO A 92 1.46 11.44 -11.55
N VAL A 93 2.35 12.30 -11.08
CA VAL A 93 3.79 12.29 -11.37
C VAL A 93 4.58 12.38 -10.07
N HIS A 94 5.76 11.76 -10.03
CA HIS A 94 6.61 11.74 -8.84
C HIS A 94 8.02 12.29 -9.09
N SER A 95 8.29 12.80 -10.28
CA SER A 95 9.59 13.35 -10.65
C SER A 95 9.56 14.88 -10.55
N ILE A 96 10.36 15.42 -9.65
CA ILE A 96 10.55 16.86 -9.46
C ILE A 96 11.91 17.24 -10.01
N GLY A 97 11.96 18.18 -10.96
CA GLY A 97 13.21 18.66 -11.57
C GLY A 97 13.75 19.92 -10.89
N SER A 98 12.85 20.80 -10.46
CA SER A 98 13.21 22.07 -9.80
C SER A 98 12.09 22.52 -8.89
N ILE A 99 12.41 23.37 -7.92
CA ILE A 99 11.48 24.04 -7.02
C ILE A 99 11.78 25.53 -7.07
N ALA A 100 10.75 26.35 -6.95
CA ALA A 100 10.88 27.76 -6.69
C ALA A 100 9.79 28.18 -5.70
N ILE A 101 10.16 28.94 -4.68
CA ILE A 101 9.24 29.45 -3.65
C ILE A 101 9.00 30.93 -3.92
N ASP A 102 7.76 31.35 -3.92
CA ASP A 102 7.42 32.76 -3.82
C ASP A 102 7.77 33.24 -2.41
N GLN A 103 8.88 33.95 -2.27
CA GLN A 103 9.40 34.39 -0.99
C GLN A 103 8.57 35.50 -0.34
N ASP A 104 7.71 36.17 -1.11
CA ASP A 104 6.80 37.21 -0.61
C ASP A 104 5.48 36.56 -0.07
N ASN A 105 5.15 35.34 -0.55
CA ASN A 105 3.99 34.57 -0.12
C ASN A 105 4.33 33.07 -0.10
N PRO A 106 5.11 32.60 0.88
CA PRO A 106 5.67 31.26 0.91
C PRO A 106 4.70 30.16 1.38
N ASP A 107 3.44 30.45 1.68
CA ASP A 107 2.40 29.49 2.18
C ASP A 107 1.61 28.81 1.06
#